data_ca9ea96915ade8858d40c31f6e851e41
#
_entry.id   ca9ea96915ade8858d40c31f6e851e41
#
_cell.length_a   1.000
_cell.length_b   1.000
_cell.length_c   1.000
_cell.angle_alpha   90.00
_cell.angle_beta   90.00
_cell.angle_gamma   90.00
#
_symmetry.space_group_name_H-M   'P 1'
#
loop_
_entity.id
_entity.type
_entity.pdbx_description
1 polymer ?
#
loop_
_entity_poly.entity_id
_entity_poly.type
_entity_poly.pdbx_seq_one_letter_code
_entity_poly.pdbx_strand_id
1 'polypeptide(L)'
;MLLDLRVEVVEVAEVSDGAGRRGEAGDAGGADAEIVRILVDVRNTGAEHASKEVVQVYVGAPEGLLAQPARRLAAFAKTPLLAPGESARLELTFDLRDLASYDDGGVTGHRSAYVLEPGAYPVFVGTDVRTATEVAVRRVDRLRVVRQLSEAAAVDPAHAFRRMTRGRADAGRPVPAWEDVPTRTVSRRERVLDALPAEIAPTGDRGIRLDDVAAGDANAAALCDADLAILEGQLGDKPYVTGSPAAAPTALSV
;
A
#
# COMPACT_ATOMS: atom_id res chain seq x y z
N MET A 1 -13.14 14.88 32.91
CA MET A 1 -14.34 15.42 32.27
C MET A 1 -14.59 14.55 31.05
N LEU A 2 -15.55 13.63 31.12
CA LEU A 2 -15.88 12.75 30.02
C LEU A 2 -16.72 13.59 29.04
N LEU A 3 -16.19 13.79 27.85
CA LEU A 3 -16.94 14.37 26.72
C LEU A 3 -17.92 13.30 26.25
N ASP A 4 -19.21 13.59 26.37
CA ASP A 4 -20.28 12.69 25.96
C ASP A 4 -20.53 12.87 24.47
N LEU A 5 -19.73 12.17 23.62
CA LEU A 5 -19.88 12.17 22.16
C LEU A 5 -20.45 10.82 21.73
N ARG A 6 -21.56 10.86 21.00
CA ARG A 6 -22.18 9.67 20.41
C ARG A 6 -21.78 9.55 18.96
N VAL A 7 -21.23 8.40 18.60
CA VAL A 7 -20.90 8.01 17.23
C VAL A 7 -21.92 6.98 16.76
N GLU A 8 -22.59 7.25 15.64
CA GLU A 8 -23.56 6.36 15.04
C GLU A 8 -23.20 6.14 13.56
N VAL A 9 -23.02 4.87 13.16
CA VAL A 9 -22.76 4.53 11.77
C VAL A 9 -24.07 4.52 11.02
N VAL A 10 -24.16 5.32 9.97
CA VAL A 10 -25.37 5.49 9.15
C VAL A 10 -25.34 4.55 7.95
N GLU A 11 -24.17 4.40 7.33
CA GLU A 11 -24.03 3.60 6.11
C GLU A 11 -22.62 3.03 5.99
N VAL A 12 -22.53 1.81 5.49
CA VAL A 12 -21.27 1.20 5.00
C VAL A 12 -21.54 0.67 3.60
N ALA A 13 -20.91 1.24 2.60
CA ALA A 13 -21.09 0.88 1.19
C ALA A 13 -19.79 0.57 0.49
N GLU A 14 -19.83 -0.25 -0.55
CA GLU A 14 -18.78 -0.38 -1.55
C GLU A 14 -19.00 0.66 -2.64
N VAL A 15 -17.95 1.34 -2.99
CA VAL A 15 -17.93 2.24 -4.14
C VAL A 15 -16.98 1.63 -5.18
N SER A 16 -17.55 1.09 -6.25
CA SER A 16 -16.74 0.71 -7.41
C SER A 16 -16.44 1.99 -8.19
N ASP A 17 -15.22 2.49 -8.07
CA ASP A 17 -14.76 3.57 -8.95
C ASP A 17 -14.53 2.99 -10.35
N GLY A 18 -15.51 3.20 -11.22
CA GLY A 18 -15.37 2.96 -12.66
C GLY A 18 -14.42 3.96 -13.36
N ALA A 19 -13.80 4.86 -12.62
CA ALA A 19 -12.81 5.82 -13.09
C ALA A 19 -11.46 5.46 -12.45
N GLY A 20 -10.72 4.55 -13.10
CA GLY A 20 -9.37 4.19 -12.68
C GLY A 20 -8.50 5.42 -12.48
N ARG A 21 -8.08 5.68 -11.25
CA ARG A 21 -6.82 6.38 -11.04
C ARG A 21 -5.76 5.52 -11.72
N ARG A 22 -5.27 5.97 -12.86
CA ARG A 22 -4.09 5.39 -13.49
C ARG A 22 -2.97 5.54 -12.46
N GLY A 23 -2.67 4.45 -11.77
CA GLY A 23 -1.46 4.32 -10.97
C GLY A 23 -0.27 4.51 -11.88
N GLU A 24 0.75 5.16 -11.35
CA GLU A 24 2.04 5.34 -11.99
C GLU A 24 2.55 4.03 -12.57
N ALA A 25 3.20 4.11 -13.73
CA ALA A 25 3.69 3.00 -14.52
C ALA A 25 4.48 1.99 -13.67
N GLY A 26 3.96 0.77 -13.53
CA GLY A 26 4.58 -0.32 -12.78
C GLY A 26 3.61 -1.31 -12.16
N ASP A 27 2.30 -1.08 -12.20
CA ASP A 27 1.29 -1.98 -11.63
C ASP A 27 0.85 -3.03 -12.68
N ALA A 28 1.62 -4.10 -12.78
CA ALA A 28 1.24 -5.29 -13.53
C ALA A 28 0.25 -6.13 -12.71
N GLY A 29 -1.01 -5.73 -12.67
CA GLY A 29 -2.06 -6.48 -12.00
C GLY A 29 -3.15 -5.59 -11.43
N GLY A 30 -3.77 -4.77 -12.28
CA GLY A 30 -4.88 -3.90 -11.88
C GLY A 30 -6.12 -4.69 -11.43
N ALA A 31 -6.15 -5.10 -10.16
CA ALA A 31 -7.42 -5.38 -9.52
C ALA A 31 -8.12 -4.03 -9.29
N ASP A 32 -9.37 -3.92 -9.68
CA ASP A 32 -10.17 -2.71 -9.46
C ASP A 32 -10.12 -2.28 -7.99
N ALA A 33 -10.07 -0.95 -7.77
CA ALA A 33 -10.08 -0.38 -6.43
C ALA A 33 -11.33 -0.86 -5.67
N GLU A 34 -11.12 -1.30 -4.44
CA GLU A 34 -12.22 -1.74 -3.56
C GLU A 34 -12.40 -0.73 -2.44
N ILE A 35 -13.06 0.36 -2.79
CA ILE A 35 -13.28 1.47 -1.87
C ILE A 35 -14.45 1.15 -0.96
N VAL A 36 -14.20 1.18 0.33
CA VAL A 36 -15.21 1.12 1.38
C VAL A 36 -15.50 2.53 1.87
N ARG A 37 -16.75 2.94 1.79
CA ARG A 37 -17.26 4.22 2.27
C ARG A 37 -18.11 4.01 3.53
N ILE A 38 -17.87 4.82 4.54
CA ILE A 38 -18.57 4.78 5.83
C ILE A 38 -19.08 6.18 6.14
N LEU A 39 -20.37 6.31 6.36
CA LEU A 39 -21.00 7.54 6.84
C LEU A 39 -21.28 7.42 8.33
N VAL A 40 -20.84 8.42 9.09
CA VAL A 40 -20.93 8.43 10.55
C VAL A 40 -21.52 9.76 11.02
N ASP A 41 -22.57 9.71 11.81
CA ASP A 41 -23.09 10.87 12.53
C ASP A 41 -22.44 10.95 13.92
N VAL A 42 -21.91 12.12 14.24
CA VAL A 42 -21.30 12.41 15.54
C VAL A 42 -22.07 13.54 16.19
N ARG A 43 -22.52 13.33 17.42
CA ARG A 43 -23.27 14.32 18.20
C ARG A 43 -22.56 14.64 19.50
N ASN A 44 -22.46 15.91 19.83
CA ASN A 44 -22.08 16.33 21.15
C ASN A 44 -23.28 16.22 22.10
N THR A 45 -23.29 15.22 22.98
CA THR A 45 -24.35 14.97 23.97
C THR A 45 -24.10 15.69 25.30
N GLY A 46 -22.95 16.36 25.43
CA GLY A 46 -22.64 17.21 26.58
C GLY A 46 -23.55 18.43 26.68
N ALA A 47 -23.72 18.98 27.88
CA ALA A 47 -24.63 20.09 28.14
C ALA A 47 -23.93 21.46 28.16
N GLU A 48 -22.61 21.51 28.37
CA GLU A 48 -21.94 22.76 28.75
C GLU A 48 -20.84 23.19 27.78
N HIS A 49 -20.14 22.23 27.18
CA HIS A 49 -18.91 22.53 26.45
C HIS A 49 -18.95 22.13 24.98
N ALA A 50 -18.47 23.00 24.09
CA ALA A 50 -18.21 22.65 22.74
C ALA A 50 -16.94 21.75 22.64
N SER A 51 -16.96 20.75 21.77
CA SER A 51 -15.89 19.78 21.62
C SER A 51 -15.70 19.29 20.19
N LYS A 52 -14.57 18.66 19.96
CA LYS A 52 -14.24 17.91 18.72
C LYS A 52 -13.94 16.47 19.08
N GLU A 53 -14.25 15.56 18.14
CA GLU A 53 -13.89 14.16 18.27
C GLU A 53 -13.20 13.66 17.02
N VAL A 54 -12.40 12.60 17.17
CA VAL A 54 -11.78 11.88 16.05
C VAL A 54 -12.47 10.52 15.93
N VAL A 55 -13.20 10.33 14.85
CA VAL A 55 -13.74 9.03 14.47
C VAL A 55 -12.66 8.23 13.76
N GLN A 56 -12.49 6.99 14.15
CA GLN A 56 -11.47 6.07 13.65
C GLN A 56 -12.13 4.81 13.11
N VAL A 57 -11.68 4.38 11.93
CA VAL A 57 -12.09 3.12 11.31
C VAL A 57 -10.95 2.14 11.41
N TYR A 58 -11.23 0.97 11.95
CA TYR A 58 -10.28 -0.12 12.04
C TYR A 58 -10.77 -1.32 11.23
N VAL A 59 -9.84 -2.08 10.70
CA VAL A 59 -10.14 -3.33 10.01
C VAL A 59 -9.31 -4.45 10.60
N GLY A 60 -9.97 -5.56 10.93
CA GLY A 60 -9.33 -6.82 11.28
C GLY A 60 -8.94 -7.59 10.04
N ALA A 61 -7.92 -8.43 10.14
CA ALA A 61 -7.56 -9.38 9.10
C ALA A 61 -8.00 -10.79 9.50
N PRO A 62 -8.24 -11.69 8.53
CA PRO A 62 -8.52 -13.09 8.83
C PRO A 62 -7.33 -13.76 9.52
N GLU A 63 -7.59 -14.84 10.23
CA GLU A 63 -6.52 -15.72 10.72
C GLU A 63 -6.04 -16.60 9.56
N GLY A 64 -5.03 -16.10 8.85
CA GLY A 64 -4.45 -16.73 7.66
C GLY A 64 -3.04 -17.24 7.90
N LEU A 65 -2.26 -17.34 6.83
CA LEU A 65 -0.87 -17.79 6.85
C LEU A 65 0.07 -16.69 7.33
N LEU A 66 -0.29 -15.42 7.07
CA LEU A 66 0.50 -14.26 7.45
C LEU A 66 0.05 -13.74 8.81
N ALA A 67 1.02 -13.50 9.70
CA ALA A 67 0.73 -12.90 10.99
C ALA A 67 0.26 -11.46 10.80
N GLN A 68 -0.90 -11.12 11.35
CA GLN A 68 -1.55 -9.84 11.22
C GLN A 68 -1.88 -9.26 12.59
N PRO A 69 -1.85 -7.92 12.75
CA PRO A 69 -2.40 -7.29 13.93
C PRO A 69 -3.92 -7.54 14.01
N ALA A 70 -4.46 -7.58 15.23
CA ALA A 70 -5.88 -7.79 15.44
C ALA A 70 -6.76 -6.73 14.77
N ARG A 71 -6.26 -5.48 14.73
CA ARG A 71 -6.93 -4.34 14.10
C ARG A 71 -5.88 -3.40 13.52
N ARG A 72 -6.12 -2.88 12.33
CA ARG A 72 -5.32 -1.83 11.69
C ARG A 72 -6.19 -0.61 11.46
N LEU A 73 -5.64 0.58 11.71
CA LEU A 73 -6.31 1.83 11.39
C LEU A 73 -6.38 1.97 9.85
N ALA A 74 -7.59 2.06 9.30
CA ALA A 74 -7.84 2.17 7.88
C ALA A 74 -8.17 3.61 7.46
N ALA A 75 -8.95 4.32 8.28
CA ALA A 75 -9.31 5.72 8.04
C ALA A 75 -9.58 6.44 9.36
N PHE A 76 -9.49 7.75 9.34
CA PHE A 76 -9.93 8.60 10.44
C PHE A 76 -10.35 9.98 9.94
N ALA A 77 -11.27 10.62 10.67
CA ALA A 77 -11.65 11.99 10.42
C ALA A 77 -11.97 12.70 11.75
N LYS A 78 -11.73 14.00 11.80
CA LYS A 78 -12.01 14.83 12.96
C LYS A 78 -13.23 15.70 12.71
N THR A 79 -14.14 15.78 13.68
CA THR A 79 -15.31 16.67 13.60
C THR A 79 -14.88 18.14 13.60
N PRO A 80 -15.72 19.05 13.07
CA PRO A 80 -15.67 20.45 13.44
C PRO A 80 -15.88 20.61 14.95
N LEU A 81 -15.77 21.83 15.46
CA LEU A 81 -16.15 22.12 16.83
C LEU A 81 -17.69 22.03 16.93
N LEU A 82 -18.19 21.12 17.75
CA LEU A 82 -19.60 20.86 17.97
C LEU A 82 -20.03 21.52 19.29
N ALA A 83 -20.99 22.44 19.20
CA ALA A 83 -21.66 22.98 20.40
C ALA A 83 -22.51 21.88 21.10
N PRO A 84 -22.91 22.08 22.36
CA PRO A 84 -23.82 21.17 23.04
C PRO A 84 -25.09 20.87 22.20
N GLY A 85 -25.36 19.59 21.98
CA GLY A 85 -26.49 19.11 21.17
C GLY A 85 -26.26 19.13 19.67
N GLU A 86 -25.20 19.74 19.17
CA GLU A 86 -24.88 19.81 17.74
C GLU A 86 -24.36 18.47 17.20
N SER A 87 -24.64 18.23 15.92
CA SER A 87 -24.18 17.02 15.19
C SER A 87 -23.46 17.40 13.93
N ALA A 88 -22.53 16.52 13.52
CA ALA A 88 -21.89 16.57 12.21
C ALA A 88 -21.86 15.18 11.58
N ARG A 89 -22.01 15.13 10.26
CA ARG A 89 -21.79 13.93 9.48
C ARG A 89 -20.38 13.90 8.94
N LEU A 90 -19.72 12.77 9.12
CA LEU A 90 -18.40 12.49 8.57
C LEU A 90 -18.51 11.39 7.51
N GLU A 91 -17.76 11.53 6.44
CA GLU A 91 -17.53 10.49 5.47
C GLU A 91 -16.08 10.02 5.59
N LEU A 92 -15.89 8.71 5.74
CA LEU A 92 -14.60 8.07 5.81
C LEU A 92 -14.51 7.03 4.70
N THR A 93 -13.41 7.03 3.97
CA THR A 93 -13.15 6.08 2.89
C THR A 93 -11.79 5.44 3.05
N PHE A 94 -11.69 4.18 2.66
CA PHE A 94 -10.40 3.48 2.54
C PHE A 94 -10.47 2.45 1.41
N ASP A 95 -9.32 2.11 0.85
CA ASP A 95 -9.20 1.00 -0.09
C ASP A 95 -8.79 -0.27 0.68
N LEU A 96 -9.53 -1.35 0.51
CA LEU A 96 -9.20 -2.62 1.16
C LEU A 96 -7.80 -3.12 0.75
N ARG A 97 -7.33 -2.77 -0.44
CA ARG A 97 -5.97 -3.12 -0.92
C ARG A 97 -4.86 -2.52 -0.08
N ASP A 98 -5.08 -1.37 0.56
CA ASP A 98 -4.11 -0.73 1.46
C ASP A 98 -3.87 -1.57 2.74
N LEU A 99 -4.76 -2.52 3.00
CA LEU A 99 -4.67 -3.47 4.10
C LEU A 99 -3.99 -4.79 3.72
N ALA A 100 -3.48 -4.91 2.50
CA ALA A 100 -2.72 -6.08 2.08
C ALA A 100 -1.48 -6.30 2.94
N SER A 101 -1.08 -7.54 3.09
CA SER A 101 0.04 -7.96 3.91
C SER A 101 1.19 -8.43 3.05
N TYR A 102 2.40 -8.10 3.48
CA TYR A 102 3.60 -8.48 2.76
C TYR A 102 4.02 -9.91 3.11
N ASP A 103 4.11 -10.76 2.09
CA ASP A 103 4.64 -12.12 2.20
C ASP A 103 6.14 -12.14 1.95
N ASP A 104 6.93 -11.97 2.99
CA ASP A 104 8.39 -11.98 2.93
C ASP A 104 8.97 -13.39 2.76
N GLY A 105 8.27 -14.39 3.26
CA GLY A 105 8.68 -15.80 3.25
C GLY A 105 8.20 -16.60 2.03
N GLY A 106 7.17 -16.12 1.33
CA GLY A 106 6.51 -16.87 0.27
C GLY A 106 5.55 -17.94 0.78
N VAL A 107 5.06 -17.79 2.03
CA VAL A 107 4.17 -18.80 2.64
C VAL A 107 2.81 -18.87 1.94
N THR A 108 2.39 -17.81 1.25
CA THR A 108 1.17 -17.80 0.44
C THR A 108 1.39 -18.29 -1.00
N GLY A 109 2.62 -18.62 -1.37
CA GLY A 109 3.04 -18.94 -2.73
C GLY A 109 3.50 -17.70 -3.54
N HIS A 110 3.41 -16.49 -2.96
CA HIS A 110 3.73 -15.22 -3.63
C HIS A 110 4.77 -14.44 -2.83
N ARG A 111 6.02 -14.93 -2.84
CA ARG A 111 7.12 -14.25 -2.15
C ARG A 111 7.30 -12.82 -2.65
N SER A 112 7.60 -11.91 -1.71
CA SER A 112 7.80 -10.48 -1.98
C SER A 112 6.58 -9.78 -2.57
N ALA A 113 5.39 -10.28 -2.26
CA ALA A 113 4.13 -9.69 -2.72
C ALA A 113 3.31 -9.13 -1.54
N TYR A 114 2.56 -8.07 -1.82
CA TYR A 114 1.45 -7.67 -0.96
C TYR A 114 0.22 -8.47 -1.37
N VAL A 115 -0.38 -9.18 -0.41
CA VAL A 115 -1.52 -10.05 -0.65
C VAL A 115 -2.67 -9.76 0.31
N LEU A 116 -3.90 -9.95 -0.17
CA LEU A 116 -5.08 -10.09 0.66
C LEU A 116 -5.40 -11.59 0.76
N GLU A 117 -5.37 -12.12 1.98
CA GLU A 117 -5.72 -13.51 2.22
C GLU A 117 -7.22 -13.72 2.19
N PRO A 118 -7.71 -14.90 1.78
CA PRO A 118 -9.14 -15.19 1.84
C PRO A 118 -9.64 -15.19 3.28
N GLY A 119 -10.84 -14.67 3.48
CA GLY A 119 -11.48 -14.66 4.78
C GLY A 119 -12.31 -13.41 5.06
N ALA A 120 -12.62 -13.22 6.34
CA ALA A 120 -13.43 -12.11 6.82
C ALA A 120 -12.54 -10.97 7.33
N TYR A 121 -12.84 -9.77 6.87
CA TYR A 121 -12.22 -8.52 7.28
C TYR A 121 -13.28 -7.68 8.02
N PRO A 122 -13.44 -7.87 9.34
CA PRO A 122 -14.40 -7.09 10.12
C PRO A 122 -13.97 -5.63 10.19
N VAL A 123 -14.92 -4.74 9.99
CA VAL A 123 -14.77 -3.29 10.03
C VAL A 123 -15.32 -2.77 11.34
N PHE A 124 -14.54 -1.98 12.05
CA PHE A 124 -14.90 -1.41 13.34
C PHE A 124 -14.84 0.11 13.25
N VAL A 125 -15.77 0.77 13.92
CA VAL A 125 -15.84 2.23 14.04
C VAL A 125 -15.93 2.62 15.50
N GLY A 126 -15.20 3.65 15.88
CA GLY A 126 -15.20 4.20 17.22
C GLY A 126 -14.27 5.40 17.37
N THR A 127 -14.03 5.82 18.60
CA THR A 127 -13.12 6.92 18.92
C THR A 127 -11.72 6.43 19.30
N ASP A 128 -11.61 5.15 19.59
CA ASP A 128 -10.33 4.49 19.87
C ASP A 128 -10.39 3.00 19.52
N VAL A 129 -9.22 2.34 19.48
CA VAL A 129 -9.11 0.93 19.06
C VAL A 129 -9.79 -0.06 20.00
N ARG A 130 -10.01 0.29 21.27
CA ARG A 130 -10.58 -0.59 22.30
C ARG A 130 -12.08 -0.55 22.31
N THR A 131 -12.65 0.66 22.16
CA THR A 131 -14.10 0.90 22.20
C THR A 131 -14.74 0.79 20.82
N ALA A 132 -13.97 0.74 19.74
CA ALA A 132 -14.52 0.57 18.39
C ALA A 132 -15.36 -0.72 18.29
N THR A 133 -16.58 -0.58 17.76
CA THR A 133 -17.55 -1.66 17.56
C THR A 133 -17.56 -2.15 16.12
N GLU A 134 -17.83 -3.43 15.91
CA GLU A 134 -17.97 -4.00 14.56
C GLU A 134 -19.26 -3.48 13.91
N VAL A 135 -19.12 -2.97 12.70
CA VAL A 135 -20.23 -2.35 11.95
C VAL A 135 -20.48 -3.06 10.61
N ALA A 136 -19.49 -3.77 10.09
CA ALA A 136 -19.59 -4.52 8.83
C ALA A 136 -18.51 -5.59 8.76
N VAL A 137 -18.65 -6.51 7.82
CA VAL A 137 -17.64 -7.50 7.48
C VAL A 137 -17.46 -7.51 5.97
N ARG A 138 -16.22 -7.29 5.52
CA ARG A 138 -15.84 -7.49 4.13
C ARG A 138 -15.33 -8.93 3.95
N ARG A 139 -15.63 -9.57 2.83
CA ARG A 139 -15.19 -10.93 2.54
C ARG A 139 -14.30 -10.95 1.31
N VAL A 140 -13.18 -11.61 1.43
CA VAL A 140 -12.29 -11.93 0.32
C VAL A 140 -12.37 -13.44 0.09
N ASP A 141 -12.89 -13.87 -1.06
CA ASP A 141 -13.18 -15.29 -1.32
C ASP A 141 -11.94 -16.09 -1.70
N ARG A 142 -10.93 -15.41 -2.28
CA ARG A 142 -9.68 -16.03 -2.73
C ARG A 142 -8.50 -15.12 -2.46
N LEU A 143 -7.31 -15.71 -2.34
CA LEU A 143 -6.08 -14.94 -2.24
C LEU A 143 -5.96 -14.01 -3.46
N ARG A 144 -5.66 -12.75 -3.18
CA ARG A 144 -5.42 -11.72 -4.21
C ARG A 144 -4.03 -11.13 -4.04
N VAL A 145 -3.24 -11.17 -5.09
CA VAL A 145 -1.97 -10.45 -5.15
C VAL A 145 -2.30 -9.01 -5.53
N VAL A 146 -2.10 -8.10 -4.58
CA VAL A 146 -2.32 -6.66 -4.77
C VAL A 146 -1.15 -6.04 -5.50
N ARG A 147 0.07 -6.44 -5.11
CA ARG A 147 1.29 -5.94 -5.72
C ARG A 147 2.41 -6.95 -5.60
N GLN A 148 3.01 -7.34 -6.72
CA GLN A 148 4.23 -8.14 -6.75
C GLN A 148 5.44 -7.22 -6.76
N LEU A 149 6.38 -7.45 -5.86
CA LEU A 149 7.64 -6.69 -5.77
C LEU A 149 8.82 -7.60 -6.06
N SER A 150 9.96 -6.97 -6.34
CA SER A 150 11.26 -7.66 -6.32
C SER A 150 11.74 -7.83 -4.89
N GLU A 151 12.49 -8.90 -4.61
CA GLU A 151 13.02 -9.20 -3.28
C GLU A 151 14.21 -8.29 -2.90
N ALA A 152 13.93 -6.98 -2.79
CA ALA A 152 14.95 -5.98 -2.54
C ALA A 152 15.43 -5.89 -1.09
N ALA A 153 14.59 -6.31 -0.13
CA ALA A 153 14.79 -6.11 1.30
C ALA A 153 14.82 -7.44 2.07
N ALA A 154 15.31 -8.51 1.44
CA ALA A 154 15.52 -9.78 2.15
C ALA A 154 16.49 -9.61 3.32
N VAL A 155 16.17 -10.21 4.45
CA VAL A 155 17.05 -10.23 5.62
C VAL A 155 18.19 -11.23 5.36
N ASP A 156 19.42 -10.74 5.44
CA ASP A 156 20.60 -11.60 5.33
C ASP A 156 20.67 -12.56 6.55
N PRO A 157 21.04 -13.84 6.37
CA PRO A 157 21.17 -14.78 7.47
C PRO A 157 22.10 -14.33 8.60
N ALA A 158 23.13 -13.52 8.29
CA ALA A 158 24.02 -12.95 9.30
C ALA A 158 23.33 -11.91 10.20
N HIS A 159 22.19 -11.40 9.79
CA HIS A 159 21.38 -10.40 10.51
C HIS A 159 20.01 -10.95 10.91
N ALA A 160 19.88 -12.27 11.05
CA ALA A 160 18.64 -12.94 11.45
C ALA A 160 18.10 -12.36 12.76
N PHE A 161 16.79 -12.17 12.83
CA PHE A 161 16.10 -11.70 14.03
C PHE A 161 14.70 -12.33 14.11
N ARG A 162 14.09 -12.20 15.28
CA ARG A 162 12.73 -12.66 15.53
C ARG A 162 11.78 -11.48 15.59
N ARG A 163 10.60 -11.66 15.06
CA ARG A 163 9.50 -10.69 15.17
C ARG A 163 8.37 -11.24 16.02
N MET A 164 7.64 -10.33 16.65
CA MET A 164 6.44 -10.68 17.39
C MET A 164 5.32 -11.06 16.45
N THR A 165 4.64 -12.13 16.74
CA THR A 165 3.45 -12.58 16.03
C THR A 165 2.28 -12.78 16.98
N ARG A 166 1.08 -12.99 16.43
CA ARG A 166 -0.13 -13.25 17.20
C ARG A 166 -0.02 -14.63 17.82
N GLY A 167 0.13 -14.69 19.13
CA GLY A 167 0.09 -15.93 19.89
C GLY A 167 -1.33 -16.44 20.12
N ARG A 168 -1.46 -17.68 20.56
CA ARG A 168 -2.73 -18.22 21.04
C ARG A 168 -3.18 -17.48 22.29
N ALA A 169 -4.48 -17.22 22.38
CA ALA A 169 -5.03 -16.67 23.61
C ALA A 169 -4.89 -17.68 24.75
N ASP A 170 -4.31 -17.26 25.88
CA ASP A 170 -4.30 -17.98 27.13
C ASP A 170 -5.31 -17.32 28.08
N ALA A 171 -6.29 -18.07 28.55
CA ALA A 171 -7.38 -17.60 29.40
C ALA A 171 -8.05 -16.30 28.88
N GLY A 172 -8.23 -16.18 27.57
CA GLY A 172 -8.85 -15.02 26.92
C GLY A 172 -7.93 -13.78 26.76
N ARG A 173 -6.65 -13.89 27.17
CA ARG A 173 -5.65 -12.84 26.95
C ARG A 173 -4.75 -13.21 25.78
N PRO A 174 -4.53 -12.28 24.81
CA PRO A 174 -3.57 -12.54 23.76
C PRO A 174 -2.16 -12.65 24.36
N VAL A 175 -1.53 -13.79 24.14
CA VAL A 175 -0.13 -13.98 24.50
C VAL A 175 0.72 -13.74 23.26
N PRO A 176 1.70 -12.84 23.30
CA PRO A 176 2.59 -12.63 22.17
C PRO A 176 3.41 -13.90 21.90
N ALA A 177 3.50 -14.28 20.65
CA ALA A 177 4.40 -15.33 20.17
C ALA A 177 5.53 -14.69 19.36
N TRP A 178 6.56 -15.45 19.08
CA TRP A 178 7.73 -15.00 18.33
C TRP A 178 8.00 -15.98 17.20
N GLU A 179 8.25 -15.44 16.02
CA GLU A 179 8.64 -16.21 14.84
C GLU A 179 9.97 -15.70 14.28
N ASP A 180 10.72 -16.59 13.66
CA ASP A 180 11.93 -16.20 12.96
C ASP A 180 11.57 -15.48 11.66
N VAL A 181 12.20 -14.34 11.40
CA VAL A 181 12.02 -13.65 10.11
C VAL A 181 12.69 -14.47 9.02
N PRO A 182 12.02 -14.72 7.88
CA PRO A 182 12.63 -15.41 6.77
C PRO A 182 13.91 -14.73 6.31
N THR A 183 14.99 -15.50 6.19
CA THR A 183 16.29 -15.00 5.74
C THR A 183 16.66 -15.55 4.38
N ARG A 184 17.36 -14.75 3.59
CA ARG A 184 17.89 -15.16 2.30
C ARG A 184 19.09 -14.30 1.91
N THR A 185 20.15 -14.96 1.44
CA THR A 185 21.25 -14.26 0.75
C THR A 185 20.77 -13.88 -0.65
N VAL A 186 20.78 -12.59 -0.98
CA VAL A 186 20.37 -12.08 -2.29
C VAL A 186 21.62 -11.58 -3.03
N SER A 187 21.90 -12.18 -4.17
CA SER A 187 22.92 -11.68 -5.07
C SER A 187 22.42 -10.42 -5.77
N ARG A 188 23.05 -9.28 -5.51
CA ARG A 188 22.71 -8.03 -6.19
C ARG A 188 22.83 -8.16 -7.71
N ARG A 189 23.84 -8.88 -8.17
CA ARG A 189 24.08 -9.11 -9.60
C ARG A 189 22.95 -9.92 -10.23
N GLU A 190 22.59 -11.06 -9.63
CA GLU A 190 21.47 -11.90 -10.13
C GLU A 190 20.18 -11.10 -10.18
N ARG A 191 19.88 -10.35 -9.13
CA ARG A 191 18.67 -9.53 -9.09
C ARG A 191 18.63 -8.45 -10.17
N VAL A 192 19.77 -7.87 -10.50
CA VAL A 192 19.88 -6.90 -11.60
C VAL A 192 19.65 -7.62 -12.94
N LEU A 193 20.26 -8.78 -13.13
CA LEU A 193 20.08 -9.56 -14.36
C LEU A 193 18.65 -10.04 -14.55
N ASP A 194 18.00 -10.50 -13.47
CA ASP A 194 16.60 -10.95 -13.49
C ASP A 194 15.61 -9.80 -13.76
N ALA A 195 15.99 -8.57 -13.43
CA ALA A 195 15.17 -7.38 -13.66
C ALA A 195 15.41 -6.73 -15.02
N LEU A 196 16.41 -7.18 -15.77
CA LEU A 196 16.64 -6.69 -17.12
C LEU A 196 15.49 -7.13 -18.04
N PRO A 197 15.02 -6.27 -18.94
CA PRO A 197 14.07 -6.67 -19.97
C PRO A 197 14.71 -7.74 -20.85
N ALA A 198 13.88 -8.71 -21.30
CA ALA A 198 14.35 -9.81 -22.14
C ALA A 198 14.95 -9.32 -23.47
N GLU A 199 14.46 -8.18 -23.95
CA GLU A 199 14.95 -7.53 -25.14
C GLU A 199 14.75 -6.01 -25.00
N ILE A 200 15.79 -5.26 -25.32
CA ILE A 200 15.72 -3.80 -25.49
C ILE A 200 15.79 -3.53 -26.97
N ALA A 201 14.67 -3.25 -27.60
CA ALA A 201 14.61 -2.93 -29.02
C ALA A 201 15.34 -1.61 -29.28
N PRO A 202 16.34 -1.57 -30.18
CA PRO A 202 17.01 -0.33 -30.53
C PRO A 202 16.00 0.67 -31.11
N THR A 203 15.91 1.85 -30.53
CA THR A 203 14.97 2.89 -31.00
C THR A 203 15.51 3.64 -32.22
N GLY A 204 16.81 3.50 -32.50
CA GLY A 204 17.51 4.25 -33.53
C GLY A 204 17.67 5.75 -33.16
N ASP A 205 18.63 6.41 -33.78
CA ASP A 205 18.74 7.87 -33.68
C ASP A 205 17.57 8.52 -34.41
N ARG A 206 16.71 9.22 -33.66
CA ARG A 206 15.58 9.95 -34.20
C ARG A 206 15.92 11.39 -34.55
N GLY A 207 17.16 11.80 -34.36
CA GLY A 207 17.63 13.16 -34.59
C GLY A 207 17.03 14.21 -33.67
N ILE A 208 16.42 13.79 -32.54
CA ILE A 208 15.79 14.68 -31.55
C ILE A 208 16.89 15.23 -30.64
N ARG A 209 16.96 16.54 -30.50
CA ARG A 209 17.94 17.24 -29.67
C ARG A 209 17.26 17.94 -28.49
N LEU A 210 18.05 18.27 -27.49
CA LEU A 210 17.56 19.03 -26.34
C LEU A 210 16.98 20.40 -26.76
N ASP A 211 17.55 21.01 -27.78
CA ASP A 211 17.06 22.28 -28.33
C ASP A 211 15.65 22.13 -28.92
N ASP A 212 15.33 20.98 -29.52
CA ASP A 212 13.99 20.69 -30.06
C ASP A 212 12.97 20.56 -28.93
N VAL A 213 13.36 19.98 -27.79
CA VAL A 213 12.52 19.91 -26.58
C VAL A 213 12.32 21.30 -25.99
N ALA A 214 13.38 22.11 -25.94
CA ALA A 214 13.30 23.47 -25.43
C ALA A 214 12.46 24.39 -26.33
N ALA A 215 12.46 24.14 -27.63
CA ALA A 215 11.61 24.84 -28.60
C ALA A 215 10.14 24.35 -28.59
N GLY A 216 9.85 23.22 -27.95
CA GLY A 216 8.53 22.58 -27.94
C GLY A 216 8.23 21.70 -29.17
N ASP A 217 9.21 21.47 -30.03
CA ASP A 217 9.07 20.66 -31.24
C ASP A 217 9.12 19.14 -30.94
N ALA A 218 9.64 18.76 -29.78
CA ALA A 218 9.69 17.39 -29.28
C ALA A 218 9.41 17.32 -27.79
N ASN A 219 8.98 16.15 -27.30
CA ASN A 219 8.77 15.95 -25.86
C ASN A 219 10.01 15.28 -25.20
N ALA A 220 10.14 15.47 -23.89
CA ALA A 220 11.28 14.93 -23.13
C ALA A 220 11.38 13.40 -23.17
N ALA A 221 10.26 12.68 -23.27
CA ALA A 221 10.25 11.22 -23.38
C ALA A 221 10.88 10.74 -24.71
N ALA A 222 10.55 11.43 -25.82
CA ALA A 222 11.12 11.10 -27.12
C ALA A 222 12.64 11.38 -27.19
N LEU A 223 13.13 12.39 -26.46
CA LEU A 223 14.56 12.66 -26.32
C LEU A 223 15.25 11.55 -25.51
N CYS A 224 14.66 11.13 -24.40
CA CYS A 224 15.20 10.04 -23.59
C CYS A 224 15.32 8.72 -24.38
N ASP A 225 14.35 8.41 -25.22
CA ASP A 225 14.39 7.25 -26.11
C ASP A 225 15.52 7.36 -27.15
N ALA A 226 15.76 8.56 -27.69
CA ALA A 226 16.84 8.80 -28.65
C ALA A 226 18.22 8.71 -27.98
N ASP A 227 18.39 9.25 -26.77
CA ASP A 227 19.62 9.17 -25.99
C ASP A 227 19.95 7.72 -25.62
N LEU A 228 18.93 6.91 -25.32
CA LEU A 228 19.10 5.50 -25.02
C LEU A 228 19.71 4.74 -26.21
N ALA A 229 19.23 5.01 -27.42
CA ALA A 229 19.75 4.40 -28.65
C ALA A 229 21.23 4.78 -28.94
N ILE A 230 21.61 6.05 -28.62
CA ILE A 230 23.00 6.51 -28.74
C ILE A 230 23.89 5.78 -27.73
N LEU A 231 23.43 5.62 -26.48
CA LEU A 231 24.15 4.90 -25.43
C LEU A 231 24.32 3.43 -25.78
N GLU A 232 23.31 2.78 -26.34
CA GLU A 232 23.40 1.40 -26.86
C GLU A 232 24.46 1.27 -27.91
N GLY A 233 24.50 2.17 -28.88
CA GLY A 233 25.52 2.18 -29.93
C GLY A 233 26.93 2.42 -29.40
N GLN A 234 27.12 3.17 -28.31
CA GLN A 234 28.40 3.46 -27.69
C GLN A 234 28.91 2.34 -26.78
N LEU A 235 27.98 1.68 -26.07
CA LEU A 235 28.31 0.62 -25.10
C LEU A 235 28.49 -0.75 -25.77
N GLY A 236 28.04 -0.93 -27.02
CA GLY A 236 28.07 -2.19 -27.73
C GLY A 236 27.33 -3.27 -26.94
N ASP A 237 27.85 -4.50 -26.98
CA ASP A 237 27.22 -5.64 -26.26
C ASP A 237 27.38 -5.61 -24.73
N LYS A 238 27.73 -4.47 -24.13
CA LYS A 238 27.88 -4.39 -22.70
C LYS A 238 26.49 -4.16 -22.06
N PRO A 239 26.03 -5.07 -21.19
CA PRO A 239 24.77 -4.88 -20.51
C PRO A 239 24.84 -3.68 -19.58
N TYR A 240 24.04 -2.66 -19.81
CA TYR A 240 23.83 -1.57 -18.88
C TYR A 240 22.44 -1.67 -18.25
N VAL A 241 22.34 -1.18 -17.05
CA VAL A 241 21.12 -1.28 -16.28
C VAL A 241 20.24 -0.07 -16.54
N THR A 242 19.19 -0.26 -17.29
CA THR A 242 18.17 0.77 -17.56
C THR A 242 17.11 0.88 -16.46
N GLY A 243 17.36 0.43 -15.27
CA GLY A 243 16.33 0.31 -14.23
C GLY A 243 16.18 1.48 -13.28
N SER A 244 16.93 2.57 -13.45
CA SER A 244 16.78 3.74 -12.56
C SER A 244 16.99 5.03 -13.33
N PRO A 245 16.00 5.94 -13.32
CA PRO A 245 16.13 7.28 -13.90
C PRO A 245 17.32 8.07 -13.32
N ALA A 246 17.80 7.67 -12.14
CA ALA A 246 18.96 8.29 -11.49
C ALA A 246 20.32 7.76 -11.99
N ALA A 247 20.35 6.68 -12.75
CA ALA A 247 21.62 6.11 -13.26
C ALA A 247 22.06 6.75 -14.58
N ALA A 248 21.14 7.24 -15.39
CA ALA A 248 21.45 7.86 -16.67
C ALA A 248 22.28 9.15 -16.57
N PRO A 249 22.01 10.09 -15.65
CA PRO A 249 22.80 11.32 -15.54
C PRO A 249 24.24 11.10 -15.02
N THR A 250 24.46 10.03 -14.26
CA THR A 250 25.80 9.76 -13.68
C THR A 250 26.75 9.13 -14.71
N ALA A 251 26.23 8.53 -15.75
CA ALA A 251 27.03 7.96 -16.83
C ALA A 251 27.51 9.01 -17.85
N LEU A 252 26.86 10.17 -17.89
CA LEU A 252 27.20 11.29 -18.78
C LEU A 252 28.15 12.31 -18.16
N SER A 253 28.55 12.14 -16.89
CA SER A 253 29.44 13.05 -16.18
C SER A 253 30.90 12.57 -16.05
N VAL A 254 31.34 11.62 -16.89
CA VAL A 254 32.74 11.13 -16.92
C VAL A 254 33.38 11.32 -18.29
#